data_b150c77575ee2f60a60f52ae9ddbbba4
#
_entry.id   b150c77575ee2f60a60f52ae9ddbbba4
#
_cell.length_a   1.000
_cell.length_b   1.000
_cell.length_c   1.000
_cell.angle_alpha   90.00
_cell.angle_beta   90.00
_cell.angle_gamma   90.00
#
_symmetry.space_group_name_H-M   'P 1'
#
loop_
_entity.id
_entity.type
_entity.pdbx_description
1 polymer ?
#
loop_
_entity_poly.entity_id
_entity_poly.type
_entity_poly.pdbx_seq_one_letter_code
_entity_poly.pdbx_strand_id
1 'polypeptide(L)'
;MRLDQTCIDCLLSRVRYECRLSGADSVVTERTVGACTDLIGKLRGSPMSHPQIASAVHREAYRVLGNPDPFAGLKEESNREALAVCREVRPALVTFRDHALASIIANTFD
;
A
#
# COMPACT_ATOMS: atom_id res chain seq x y z
N MET A 1 4.36 11.50 18.24
CA MET A 1 5.49 10.94 17.49
C MET A 1 5.72 11.81 16.26
N ARG A 2 6.88 12.41 16.12
CA ARG A 2 7.16 13.29 14.98
C ARG A 2 7.55 12.45 13.77
N LEU A 3 7.03 12.81 12.59
CA LEU A 3 7.51 12.28 11.33
C LEU A 3 8.98 12.70 11.16
N ASP A 4 9.88 11.73 11.19
CA ASP A 4 11.28 11.96 10.87
C ASP A 4 11.52 11.87 9.34
N GLN A 5 12.74 12.21 8.91
CA GLN A 5 13.07 12.21 7.49
C GLN A 5 12.97 10.80 6.87
N THR A 6 13.33 9.77 7.61
CA THR A 6 13.24 8.38 7.14
C THR A 6 11.80 7.98 6.83
N CYS A 7 10.85 8.38 7.69
CA CYS A 7 9.42 8.15 7.46
C CYS A 7 8.93 8.90 6.21
N ILE A 8 9.36 10.13 6.02
CA ILE A 8 9.00 10.95 4.85
C ILE A 8 9.54 10.29 3.56
N ASP A 9 10.79 9.88 3.57
CA ASP A 9 11.42 9.23 2.41
C ASP A 9 10.72 7.92 2.07
N CYS A 10 10.31 7.15 3.07
CA CYS A 10 9.53 5.92 2.90
C CYS A 10 8.16 6.20 2.25
N LEU A 11 7.43 7.20 2.75
CA LEU A 11 6.14 7.60 2.17
C LEU A 11 6.28 8.04 0.71
N LEU A 12 7.26 8.87 0.40
CA LEU A 12 7.49 9.37 -0.96
C LEU A 12 7.97 8.26 -1.90
N SER A 13 8.77 7.31 -1.41
CA SER A 13 9.14 6.12 -2.17
C SER A 13 7.91 5.29 -2.54
N ARG A 14 6.98 5.13 -1.61
CA ARG A 14 5.71 4.45 -1.87
C ARG A 14 4.85 5.19 -2.89
N VAL A 15 4.77 6.50 -2.80
CA VAL A 15 4.07 7.34 -3.80
C VAL A 15 4.67 7.16 -5.20
N ARG A 16 5.99 7.11 -5.34
CA ARG A 16 6.66 6.83 -6.61
C ARG A 16 6.29 5.45 -7.16
N TYR A 17 6.19 4.46 -6.30
CA TYR A 17 5.74 3.13 -6.69
C TYR A 17 4.29 3.13 -7.20
N GLU A 18 3.39 3.84 -6.51
CA GLU A 18 1.99 4.02 -6.95
C GLU A 18 1.90 4.72 -8.31
N CYS A 19 2.78 5.69 -8.57
CA CYS A 19 2.90 6.33 -9.88
C CYS A 19 3.29 5.30 -10.96
N ARG A 20 4.26 4.44 -10.70
CA ARG A 20 4.67 3.39 -11.63
C ARG A 20 3.54 2.41 -11.92
N LEU A 21 2.82 1.96 -10.89
CA LEU A 21 1.67 1.07 -11.05
C LEU A 21 0.55 1.69 -11.88
N SER A 22 0.40 3.00 -11.81
CA SER A 22 -0.59 3.77 -12.58
C SER A 22 -0.14 4.09 -14.01
N GLY A 23 1.07 3.72 -14.40
CA GLY A 23 1.62 4.04 -15.72
C GLY A 23 1.96 5.52 -15.91
N ALA A 24 2.18 6.27 -14.84
CA ALA A 24 2.50 7.69 -14.91
C ALA A 24 3.88 7.93 -15.53
N ASP A 25 3.98 8.93 -16.39
CA ASP A 25 5.26 9.41 -16.92
C ASP A 25 6.03 10.22 -15.87
N SER A 26 7.23 10.69 -16.22
CA SER A 26 8.09 11.44 -15.30
C SER A 26 7.46 12.78 -14.88
N VAL A 27 6.73 13.45 -15.76
CA VAL A 27 6.07 14.74 -15.46
C VAL A 27 4.94 14.54 -14.46
N VAL A 28 4.09 13.55 -14.66
CA VAL A 28 2.99 13.23 -13.73
C VAL A 28 3.53 12.73 -12.41
N THR A 29 4.58 11.91 -12.42
CA THR A 29 5.25 11.40 -11.21
C THR A 29 5.80 12.55 -10.36
N GLU A 30 6.56 13.47 -10.95
CA GLU A 30 7.12 14.60 -10.19
C GLU A 30 6.02 15.55 -9.67
N ARG A 31 4.96 15.75 -10.42
CA ARG A 31 3.80 16.53 -9.96
C ARG A 31 3.12 15.86 -8.76
N THR A 32 2.94 14.55 -8.81
CA THR A 32 2.33 13.79 -7.72
C THR A 32 3.18 13.80 -6.47
N VAL A 33 4.48 13.55 -6.62
CA VAL A 33 5.45 13.58 -5.51
C VAL A 33 5.52 14.99 -4.91
N GLY A 34 5.52 16.03 -5.73
CA GLY A 34 5.51 17.43 -5.30
C GLY A 34 4.28 17.76 -4.45
N ALA A 35 3.09 17.38 -4.91
CA ALA A 35 1.84 17.57 -4.16
C ALA A 35 1.87 16.84 -2.80
N CYS A 36 2.36 15.61 -2.78
CA CYS A 36 2.49 14.82 -1.54
C CYS A 36 3.53 15.44 -0.59
N THR A 37 4.64 15.93 -1.11
CA THR A 37 5.68 16.62 -0.32
C THR A 37 5.10 17.89 0.33
N ASP A 38 4.35 18.70 -0.39
CA ASP A 38 3.69 19.88 0.13
C ASP A 38 2.67 19.54 1.21
N LEU A 39 1.89 18.48 1.02
CA LEU A 39 0.94 18.00 2.01
C LEU A 39 1.64 17.53 3.30
N ILE A 40 2.73 16.77 3.17
CA ILE A 40 3.55 16.33 4.33
C ILE A 40 4.06 17.55 5.10
N GLY A 41 4.55 18.57 4.40
CA GLY A 41 5.00 19.82 5.02
C GLY A 41 3.92 20.50 5.86
N LYS A 42 2.68 20.49 5.38
CA LYS A 42 1.52 21.06 6.09
C LYS A 42 1.10 20.21 7.30
N LEU A 43 1.19 18.89 7.19
CA LEU A 43 0.71 17.97 8.22
C LEU A 43 1.76 17.62 9.28
N ARG A 44 3.04 17.84 9.02
CA ARG A 44 4.16 17.47 9.90
C ARG A 44 4.06 18.01 11.32
N GLY A 45 3.49 19.20 11.49
CA GLY A 45 3.28 19.83 12.80
C GLY A 45 1.89 19.65 13.39
N SER A 46 1.02 18.88 12.71
CA SER A 46 -0.36 18.65 13.13
C SER A 46 -0.46 17.60 14.24
N PRO A 47 -1.59 17.51 14.97
CA PRO A 47 -1.82 16.48 15.97
C PRO A 47 -2.15 15.09 15.37
N MET A 48 -2.11 14.95 14.04
CA MET A 48 -2.41 13.70 13.37
C MET A 48 -1.36 12.62 13.68
N SER A 49 -1.82 11.40 13.86
CA SER A 49 -0.95 10.23 14.00
C SER A 49 -0.26 9.89 12.67
N HIS A 50 0.86 9.17 12.74
CA HIS A 50 1.58 8.72 11.56
C HIS A 50 0.69 7.95 10.54
N PRO A 51 -0.16 6.98 10.95
CA PRO A 51 -1.08 6.32 10.00
C PRO A 51 -2.09 7.27 9.36
N GLN A 52 -2.55 8.29 10.08
CA GLN A 52 -3.46 9.30 9.52
C GLN A 52 -2.78 10.15 8.45
N ILE A 53 -1.53 10.57 8.71
CA ILE A 53 -0.72 11.30 7.73
C ILE A 53 -0.45 10.43 6.51
N ALA A 54 -0.04 9.18 6.69
CA ALA A 54 0.19 8.24 5.60
C ALA A 54 -1.06 8.06 4.72
N SER A 55 -2.22 7.86 5.33
CA SER A 55 -3.50 7.74 4.61
C SER A 55 -3.85 9.01 3.83
N ALA A 56 -3.57 10.19 4.39
CA ALA A 56 -3.81 11.45 3.70
C ALA A 56 -2.89 11.61 2.49
N VAL A 57 -1.61 11.25 2.63
CA VAL A 57 -0.62 11.31 1.55
C VAL A 57 -1.00 10.39 0.39
N HIS A 58 -1.39 9.15 0.68
CA HIS A 58 -1.80 8.20 -0.37
C HIS A 58 -3.09 8.65 -1.08
N ARG A 59 -4.06 9.19 -0.34
CA ARG A 59 -5.26 9.78 -0.96
C ARG A 59 -4.94 10.95 -1.88
N GLU A 60 -4.01 11.80 -1.50
CA GLU A 60 -3.56 12.91 -2.36
C GLU A 60 -2.87 12.38 -3.63
N ALA A 61 -2.01 11.38 -3.50
CA ALA A 61 -1.39 10.72 -4.64
C ALA A 61 -2.44 10.17 -5.61
N TYR A 62 -3.44 9.45 -5.11
CA TYR A 62 -4.51 8.90 -5.94
C TYR A 62 -5.35 9.98 -6.63
N ARG A 63 -5.61 11.08 -5.93
CA ARG A 63 -6.31 12.23 -6.48
C ARG A 63 -5.56 12.85 -7.66
N VAL A 64 -4.26 13.10 -7.50
CA VAL A 64 -3.41 13.70 -8.54
C VAL A 64 -3.24 12.76 -9.73
N LEU A 65 -3.09 11.46 -9.47
CA LEU A 65 -2.98 10.42 -10.52
C LEU A 65 -4.30 10.19 -11.27
N GLY A 66 -5.44 10.56 -10.67
CA GLY A 66 -6.75 10.21 -11.22
C GLY A 66 -7.04 8.70 -11.18
N ASN A 67 -6.37 7.98 -10.29
CA ASN A 67 -6.52 6.53 -10.11
C ASN A 67 -6.86 6.23 -8.64
N PRO A 68 -8.08 5.80 -8.33
CA PRO A 68 -8.53 5.56 -6.95
C PRO A 68 -7.89 4.31 -6.32
N ASP A 69 -7.36 3.40 -7.11
CA ASP A 69 -6.71 2.18 -6.63
C ASP A 69 -5.57 1.73 -7.57
N PRO A 70 -4.35 2.28 -7.42
CA PRO A 70 -3.19 1.85 -8.19
C PRO A 70 -2.83 0.37 -8.02
N PHE A 71 -3.28 -0.26 -6.93
CA PHE A 71 -3.00 -1.65 -6.60
C PHE A 71 -4.05 -2.63 -7.13
N ALA A 72 -5.09 -2.18 -7.82
CA ALA A 72 -6.20 -3.03 -8.26
C ALA A 72 -5.73 -4.27 -9.03
N GLY A 73 -4.83 -4.10 -9.99
CA GLY A 73 -4.26 -5.22 -10.76
C GLY A 73 -3.46 -6.21 -9.91
N LEU A 74 -2.62 -5.71 -9.01
CA LEU A 74 -1.85 -6.55 -8.10
C LEU A 74 -2.74 -7.31 -7.10
N LYS A 75 -3.79 -6.67 -6.61
CA LYS A 75 -4.77 -7.31 -5.72
C LYS A 75 -5.50 -8.45 -6.44
N GLU A 76 -5.90 -8.23 -7.68
CA GLU A 76 -6.56 -9.25 -8.48
C GLU A 76 -5.65 -10.44 -8.75
N GLU A 77 -4.39 -10.20 -9.12
CA GLU A 77 -3.39 -11.23 -9.33
C GLU A 77 -3.09 -12.00 -8.04
N SER A 78 -2.83 -11.31 -6.94
CA SER A 78 -2.58 -11.92 -5.63
C SER A 78 -3.77 -12.76 -5.17
N ASN A 79 -5.00 -12.29 -5.36
CA ASN A 79 -6.20 -13.04 -5.02
C ASN A 79 -6.32 -14.32 -5.87
N ARG A 80 -6.00 -14.24 -7.15
CA ARG A 80 -6.01 -15.40 -8.04
C ARG A 80 -4.99 -16.45 -7.61
N GLU A 81 -3.77 -16.03 -7.31
CA GLU A 81 -2.71 -16.89 -6.81
C GLU A 81 -3.07 -17.51 -5.45
N ALA A 82 -3.58 -16.71 -4.52
CA ALA A 82 -4.02 -17.19 -3.22
C ALA A 82 -5.13 -18.24 -3.32
N LEU A 83 -6.11 -18.03 -4.21
CA LEU A 83 -7.18 -19.00 -4.45
C LEU A 83 -6.64 -20.30 -5.06
N ALA A 84 -5.65 -20.24 -5.95
CA ALA A 84 -5.00 -21.43 -6.49
C ALA A 84 -4.29 -22.22 -5.40
N VAL A 85 -3.51 -21.57 -4.55
CA VAL A 85 -2.84 -22.18 -3.38
C VAL A 85 -3.87 -22.77 -2.42
N CYS A 86 -4.97 -22.08 -2.12
CA CYS A 86 -6.03 -22.59 -1.26
C CYS A 86 -6.65 -23.87 -1.80
N ARG A 87 -6.86 -23.99 -3.13
CA ARG A 87 -7.39 -25.20 -3.76
C ARG A 87 -6.44 -26.39 -3.61
N GLU A 88 -5.13 -26.16 -3.68
CA GLU A 88 -4.12 -27.20 -3.50
C GLU A 88 -4.00 -27.65 -2.04
N VAL A 89 -4.03 -26.71 -1.10
CA VAL A 89 -3.78 -26.95 0.33
C VAL A 89 -5.02 -27.45 1.05
N ARG A 90 -6.23 -26.99 0.66
CA ARG A 90 -7.49 -27.29 1.33
C ARG A 90 -7.74 -28.77 1.61
N PRO A 91 -7.48 -29.72 0.68
CA PRO A 91 -7.66 -31.14 0.96
C PRO A 91 -6.81 -31.69 2.10
N ALA A 92 -5.66 -31.05 2.40
CA ALA A 92 -4.78 -31.44 3.49
C ALA A 92 -5.19 -30.84 4.85
N LEU A 93 -6.11 -29.87 4.88
CA LEU A 93 -6.58 -29.18 6.07
C LEU A 93 -7.80 -29.92 6.63
N VAL A 94 -7.59 -30.86 7.55
CA VAL A 94 -8.63 -31.74 8.07
C VAL A 94 -9.18 -31.27 9.41
N THR A 95 -8.32 -30.75 10.29
CA THR A 95 -8.68 -30.35 11.65
C THR A 95 -8.78 -28.83 11.77
N PHE A 96 -9.46 -28.35 12.84
CA PHE A 96 -9.46 -26.93 13.19
C PHE A 96 -8.02 -26.39 13.37
N ARG A 97 -7.13 -27.21 13.97
CA ARG A 97 -5.73 -26.84 14.15
C ARG A 97 -5.03 -26.60 12.81
N ASP A 98 -5.27 -27.45 11.81
CA ASP A 98 -4.68 -27.30 10.47
C ASP A 98 -5.12 -25.98 9.84
N HIS A 99 -6.41 -25.65 9.90
CA HIS A 99 -6.95 -24.39 9.37
C HIS A 99 -6.38 -23.17 10.12
N ALA A 100 -6.26 -23.24 11.45
CA ALA A 100 -5.69 -22.17 12.26
C ALA A 100 -4.22 -21.92 11.92
N LEU A 101 -3.41 -22.97 11.81
CA LEU A 101 -1.99 -22.88 11.43
C LEU A 101 -1.82 -22.35 10.01
N ALA A 102 -2.61 -22.80 9.06
CA ALA A 102 -2.57 -22.30 7.68
C ALA A 102 -2.90 -20.81 7.61
N SER A 103 -3.90 -20.36 8.38
CA SER A 103 -4.27 -18.95 8.46
C SER A 103 -3.16 -18.08 9.05
N ILE A 104 -2.48 -18.56 10.12
CA ILE A 104 -1.36 -17.85 10.74
C ILE A 104 -0.20 -17.74 9.73
N ILE A 105 0.15 -18.82 9.05
CA ILE A 105 1.23 -18.84 8.06
C ILE A 105 0.90 -17.88 6.91
N ALA A 106 -0.33 -17.89 6.40
CA ALA A 106 -0.75 -17.02 5.31
C ALA A 106 -0.64 -15.52 5.66
N ASN A 107 -0.79 -15.16 6.94
CA ASN A 107 -0.66 -13.78 7.40
C ASN A 107 0.79 -13.36 7.74
N THR A 108 1.76 -14.25 7.65
CA THR A 108 3.19 -13.94 7.90
C THR A 108 3.96 -13.55 6.64
N PHE A 109 3.36 -13.73 5.47
CA PHE A 109 3.97 -13.35 4.18
C PHE A 109 3.32 -12.06 3.66
N ASP A 110 4.06 -10.98 3.71
CA ASP A 110 3.77 -9.72 3.04
C ASP A 110 4.49 -9.63 1.70
#